data_1e224408ce88d40c7926f18e3c12423d
#
_entry.id   1e224408ce88d40c7926f18e3c12423d
#
_cell.length_a   1.000
_cell.length_b   1.000
_cell.length_c   1.000
_cell.angle_alpha   90.00
_cell.angle_beta   90.00
_cell.angle_gamma   90.00
#
_symmetry.space_group_name_H-M   'P 1'
#
loop_
_entity.id
_entity.type
_entity.pdbx_description
1 polymer ?
#
loop_
_entity_poly.entity_id
_entity_poly.type
_entity_poly.pdbx_seq_one_letter_code
_entity_poly.pdbx_strand_id
1 'polypeptide(L)'
;MIKAARGVERASEGWRQKMIWPAIGRLSGRFGAQRIYNGTPGSYHSGTDIATGASGTPFVAPADGVVMLAAQAPFSLEGRLLMLDHGMGLNSAFLHCSTLEVAVGDVVRQGQFIGRIGATGRATGPHLHWSLKWRDARLDAELFVPPMPMAVRP
;
A
#
# COMPACT_ATOMS: atom_id res chain seq x y z
N MET A 1 -17.67 -0.42 2.58
CA MET A 1 -16.92 0.48 1.69
C MET A 1 -15.75 -0.22 1.00
N ILE A 2 -14.82 -0.83 1.72
CA ILE A 2 -13.65 -1.51 1.13
C ILE A 2 -14.07 -2.68 0.24
N LYS A 3 -14.95 -3.54 0.73
CA LYS A 3 -15.45 -4.69 -0.02
C LYS A 3 -16.21 -4.27 -1.28
N ALA A 4 -17.03 -3.23 -1.18
CA ALA A 4 -17.76 -2.69 -2.32
C ALA A 4 -16.82 -2.09 -3.37
N ALA A 5 -15.78 -1.39 -2.93
CA ALA A 5 -14.77 -0.82 -3.83
C ALA A 5 -14.05 -1.92 -4.63
N ARG A 6 -13.69 -3.03 -3.97
CA ARG A 6 -13.04 -4.16 -4.62
C ARG A 6 -13.95 -4.94 -5.58
N GLY A 7 -15.26 -4.86 -5.38
CA GLY A 7 -16.23 -5.52 -6.24
C GLY A 7 -16.42 -4.88 -7.61
N VAL A 8 -15.90 -3.67 -7.82
CA VAL A 8 -16.03 -2.94 -9.09
C VAL A 8 -14.72 -3.02 -9.85
N GLU A 9 -14.73 -3.65 -11.02
CA GLU A 9 -13.55 -3.71 -11.89
C GLU A 9 -13.45 -2.44 -12.73
N ARG A 10 -12.22 -1.97 -12.93
CA ARG A 10 -11.90 -0.77 -13.71
C ARG A 10 -10.85 -1.12 -14.75
N ALA A 11 -10.91 -0.46 -15.91
CA ALA A 11 -9.96 -0.70 -16.99
C ALA A 11 -8.59 -0.11 -16.64
N SER A 12 -7.57 -0.95 -16.53
CA SER A 12 -6.18 -0.57 -16.36
C SER A 12 -5.28 -1.67 -16.89
N GLU A 13 -4.10 -1.30 -17.36
CA GLU A 13 -3.06 -2.22 -17.83
C GLU A 13 -1.91 -2.35 -16.81
N GLY A 14 -2.05 -1.77 -15.63
CA GLY A 14 -1.02 -1.79 -14.58
C GLY A 14 -0.66 -3.19 -14.12
N TRP A 15 -1.60 -4.13 -14.21
CA TRP A 15 -1.37 -5.53 -13.86
C TRP A 15 -0.28 -6.20 -14.69
N ARG A 16 0.05 -5.65 -15.86
CA ARG A 16 1.07 -6.18 -16.78
C ARG A 16 2.44 -5.57 -16.57
N GLN A 17 2.54 -4.50 -15.81
CA GLN A 17 3.79 -3.77 -15.61
C GLN A 17 4.66 -4.45 -14.55
N LYS A 18 5.98 -4.32 -14.70
CA LYS A 18 6.88 -4.52 -13.56
C LYS A 18 6.63 -3.38 -12.59
N MET A 19 6.33 -3.71 -11.34
CA MET A 19 6.07 -2.70 -10.33
C MET A 19 7.36 -2.05 -9.85
N ILE A 20 7.23 -0.82 -9.39
CA ILE A 20 8.29 -0.09 -8.68
C ILE A 20 7.91 0.06 -7.22
N TRP A 21 8.89 0.28 -6.36
CA TRP A 21 8.61 0.57 -4.95
C TRP A 21 7.83 1.88 -4.84
N PRO A 22 6.73 1.90 -4.07
CA PRO A 22 5.98 3.15 -3.83
C PRO A 22 6.75 4.15 -2.99
N ALA A 23 7.71 3.69 -2.20
CA ALA A 23 8.60 4.52 -1.42
C ALA A 23 9.92 3.77 -1.21
N ILE A 24 10.99 4.51 -0.95
CA ILE A 24 12.30 3.94 -0.64
C ILE A 24 12.56 4.12 0.85
N GLY A 25 12.81 3.03 1.54
CA GLY A 25 13.06 3.06 2.97
C GLY A 25 13.40 1.68 3.52
N ARG A 26 13.44 1.59 4.83
CA ARG A 26 13.73 0.34 5.52
C ARG A 26 12.47 -0.55 5.51
N LEU A 27 12.63 -1.81 5.17
CA LEU A 27 11.54 -2.78 5.30
C LEU A 27 11.38 -3.12 6.78
N SER A 28 10.40 -2.50 7.43
CA SER A 28 10.15 -2.65 8.87
C SER A 28 9.18 -3.78 9.20
N GLY A 29 8.44 -4.27 8.21
CA GLY A 29 7.57 -5.43 8.33
C GLY A 29 7.42 -6.10 6.99
N ARG A 30 7.49 -7.43 6.95
CA ARG A 30 7.42 -8.20 5.71
C ARG A 30 6.17 -9.05 5.67
N PHE A 31 5.70 -9.32 4.46
CA PHE A 31 4.57 -10.21 4.24
C PHE A 31 4.84 -11.59 4.86
N GLY A 32 3.83 -12.12 5.55
CA GLY A 32 3.90 -13.43 6.18
C GLY A 32 4.54 -13.45 7.57
N ALA A 33 5.11 -12.34 8.03
CA ALA A 33 5.65 -12.27 9.38
C ALA A 33 4.54 -12.48 10.41
N GLN A 34 4.82 -13.26 11.43
CA GLN A 34 3.84 -13.61 12.47
C GLN A 34 4.49 -13.49 13.85
N ARG A 35 3.79 -12.79 14.75
CA ARG A 35 4.22 -12.69 16.14
C ARG A 35 3.56 -13.80 16.96
N ILE A 36 4.30 -14.31 17.93
CA ILE A 36 3.80 -15.28 18.90
C ILE A 36 3.70 -14.59 20.24
N TYR A 37 2.49 -14.59 20.82
CA TYR A 37 2.21 -14.01 22.13
C TYR A 37 1.88 -15.15 23.11
N ASN A 38 2.70 -15.32 24.15
CA ASN A 38 2.50 -16.38 25.18
C ASN A 38 2.26 -17.77 24.55
N GLY A 39 3.02 -18.09 23.51
CA GLY A 39 2.90 -19.37 22.81
C GLY A 39 1.73 -19.47 21.83
N THR A 40 0.90 -18.41 21.70
CA THR A 40 -0.22 -18.38 20.76
C THR A 40 0.13 -17.56 19.53
N PRO A 41 0.06 -18.13 18.33
CA PRO A 41 0.30 -17.36 17.10
C PRO A 41 -0.74 -16.26 16.92
N GLY A 42 -0.29 -15.04 16.61
CA GLY A 42 -1.15 -13.95 16.18
C GLY A 42 -1.43 -14.02 14.68
N SER A 43 -2.13 -13.00 14.14
CA SER A 43 -2.34 -12.88 12.71
C SER A 43 -1.01 -12.65 11.98
N TYR A 44 -0.83 -13.27 10.82
CA TYR A 44 0.34 -12.99 10.00
C TYR A 44 0.17 -11.62 9.29
N HIS A 45 1.31 -10.99 8.99
CA HIS A 45 1.35 -9.70 8.31
C HIS A 45 0.96 -9.86 6.84
N SER A 46 -0.08 -9.15 6.40
CA SER A 46 -0.65 -9.30 5.05
C SER A 46 -0.18 -8.25 4.06
N GLY A 47 0.88 -7.52 4.38
CA GLY A 47 1.46 -6.50 3.51
C GLY A 47 2.92 -6.29 3.82
N THR A 48 3.48 -5.25 3.21
CA THR A 48 4.88 -4.86 3.38
C THR A 48 4.94 -3.46 3.98
N ASP A 49 5.68 -3.30 5.05
CA ASP A 49 5.86 -2.01 5.72
C ASP A 49 7.19 -1.38 5.34
N ILE A 50 7.13 -0.13 4.91
CA ILE A 50 8.28 0.67 4.49
C ILE A 50 8.39 1.88 5.41
N ALA A 51 9.45 1.93 6.20
CA ALA A 51 9.72 3.03 7.12
C ALA A 51 10.68 4.02 6.47
N THR A 52 10.27 5.29 6.41
CA THR A 52 11.06 6.37 5.81
C THR A 52 11.62 7.34 6.85
N GLY A 53 11.32 7.10 8.13
CA GLY A 53 11.86 7.89 9.25
C GLY A 53 11.01 9.10 9.63
N ALA A 54 10.02 9.49 8.84
CA ALA A 54 9.20 10.67 9.12
C ALA A 54 7.83 10.57 8.49
N SER A 55 6.83 11.21 9.11
CA SER A 55 5.54 11.48 8.51
C SER A 55 5.67 12.51 7.39
N GLY A 56 4.81 12.41 6.39
CA GLY A 56 4.75 13.36 5.30
C GLY A 56 5.60 13.01 4.09
N THR A 57 6.39 11.94 4.15
CA THR A 57 7.16 11.48 2.99
C THR A 57 6.22 11.10 1.85
N PRO A 58 6.43 11.65 0.63
CA PRO A 58 5.60 11.28 -0.52
C PRO A 58 5.78 9.83 -0.92
N PHE A 59 4.71 9.21 -1.42
CA PHE A 59 4.81 7.92 -2.07
C PHE A 59 4.11 7.95 -3.44
N VAL A 60 4.47 7.00 -4.29
CA VAL A 60 4.05 6.99 -5.70
C VAL A 60 3.30 5.70 -6.04
N ALA A 61 2.56 5.75 -7.14
CA ALA A 61 1.87 4.56 -7.65
C ALA A 61 2.91 3.52 -8.11
N PRO A 62 2.83 2.28 -7.62
CA PRO A 62 3.77 1.22 -8.03
C PRO A 62 3.55 0.75 -9.46
N ALA A 63 2.38 0.98 -10.02
CA ALA A 63 1.98 0.66 -11.39
C ALA A 63 0.81 1.54 -11.79
N ASP A 64 0.51 1.61 -13.08
CA ASP A 64 -0.68 2.29 -13.56
C ASP A 64 -1.93 1.73 -12.87
N GLY A 65 -2.91 2.57 -12.64
CA GLY A 65 -4.15 2.15 -12.01
C GLY A 65 -5.22 3.22 -12.03
N VAL A 66 -6.37 2.85 -11.48
CA VAL A 66 -7.48 3.78 -11.26
C VAL A 66 -7.78 3.77 -9.76
N VAL A 67 -7.96 4.94 -9.19
CA VAL A 67 -8.26 5.06 -7.76
C VAL A 67 -9.65 4.48 -7.49
N MET A 68 -9.70 3.41 -6.70
CA MET A 68 -10.95 2.71 -6.37
C MET A 68 -11.48 3.10 -4.99
N LEU A 69 -10.63 3.62 -4.11
CA LEU A 69 -11.00 4.12 -2.79
C LEU A 69 -9.97 5.16 -2.34
N ALA A 70 -10.46 6.28 -1.82
CA ALA A 70 -9.63 7.33 -1.23
C ALA A 70 -10.36 7.85 0.02
N ALA A 71 -10.14 7.19 1.16
CA ALA A 71 -10.83 7.49 2.40
C ALA A 71 -10.09 8.57 3.17
N GLN A 72 -10.52 9.82 3.01
CA GLN A 72 -9.94 10.98 3.71
C GLN A 72 -10.22 10.94 5.22
N ALA A 73 -11.39 10.42 5.62
CA ALA A 73 -11.68 10.18 7.04
C ALA A 73 -11.01 8.85 7.43
N PRO A 74 -10.13 8.84 8.43
CA PRO A 74 -9.41 7.63 8.78
C PRO A 74 -10.31 6.53 9.34
N PHE A 75 -10.09 5.30 8.91
CA PHE A 75 -10.62 4.13 9.60
C PHE A 75 -9.84 3.90 10.90
N SER A 76 -10.45 3.22 11.89
CA SER A 76 -9.81 3.00 13.18
C SER A 76 -8.55 2.12 13.09
N LEU A 77 -8.54 1.14 12.20
CA LEU A 77 -7.41 0.21 12.02
C LEU A 77 -6.48 0.65 10.89
N GLU A 78 -7.05 0.92 9.72
CA GLU A 78 -6.28 1.21 8.50
C GLU A 78 -5.79 2.66 8.43
N GLY A 79 -6.39 3.56 9.18
CA GLY A 79 -6.14 4.98 9.04
C GLY A 79 -6.70 5.52 7.74
N ARG A 80 -6.05 6.54 7.17
CA ARG A 80 -6.39 7.00 5.82
C ARG A 80 -5.92 5.97 4.82
N LEU A 81 -6.87 5.49 4.02
CA LEU A 81 -6.69 4.35 3.14
C LEU A 81 -6.86 4.77 1.68
N LEU A 82 -5.88 4.42 0.87
CA LEU A 82 -5.93 4.59 -0.58
C LEU A 82 -5.85 3.22 -1.24
N MET A 83 -6.71 2.97 -2.22
CA MET A 83 -6.68 1.74 -2.99
C MET A 83 -6.65 2.04 -4.48
N LEU A 84 -5.80 1.31 -5.20
CA LEU A 84 -5.66 1.38 -6.67
C LEU A 84 -6.08 0.05 -7.29
N ASP A 85 -6.87 0.15 -8.36
CA ASP A 85 -7.19 -0.98 -9.23
C ASP A 85 -6.21 -0.99 -10.40
N HIS A 86 -5.34 -1.99 -10.47
CA HIS A 86 -4.37 -2.14 -11.55
C HIS A 86 -4.94 -2.90 -12.76
N GLY A 87 -6.19 -3.33 -12.67
CA GLY A 87 -6.85 -4.12 -13.70
C GLY A 87 -6.77 -5.62 -13.44
N MET A 88 -7.66 -6.36 -14.08
CA MET A 88 -7.74 -7.83 -14.00
C MET A 88 -7.84 -8.39 -12.57
N GLY A 89 -8.41 -7.61 -11.65
CA GLY A 89 -8.59 -8.02 -10.26
C GLY A 89 -7.38 -7.80 -9.36
N LEU A 90 -6.30 -7.20 -9.88
CA LEU A 90 -5.11 -6.87 -9.09
C LEU A 90 -5.25 -5.47 -8.50
N ASN A 91 -5.11 -5.35 -7.19
CA ASN A 91 -5.22 -4.05 -6.51
C ASN A 91 -4.17 -3.88 -5.42
N SER A 92 -3.78 -2.62 -5.22
CA SER A 92 -2.91 -2.18 -4.14
C SER A 92 -3.72 -1.43 -3.10
N ALA A 93 -3.35 -1.56 -1.83
CA ALA A 93 -3.88 -0.75 -0.74
C ALA A 93 -2.71 -0.14 0.05
N PHE A 94 -2.85 1.14 0.38
CA PHE A 94 -1.86 1.93 1.11
C PHE A 94 -2.51 2.44 2.39
N LEU A 95 -2.00 2.01 3.52
CA LEU A 95 -2.60 2.27 4.83
C LEU A 95 -1.80 3.32 5.61
N HIS A 96 -2.45 3.89 6.60
CA HIS A 96 -1.86 4.82 7.58
C HIS A 96 -1.37 6.14 6.96
N CYS A 97 -1.92 6.54 5.81
CA CYS A 97 -1.49 7.75 5.12
C CYS A 97 -1.78 9.01 5.94
N SER A 98 -0.90 10.00 5.84
CA SER A 98 -1.15 11.32 6.43
C SER A 98 -2.04 12.17 5.53
N THR A 99 -1.83 12.11 4.21
CA THR A 99 -2.69 12.77 3.21
C THR A 99 -2.85 11.89 1.99
N LEU A 100 -3.97 12.09 1.28
CA LEU A 100 -4.23 11.48 -0.02
C LEU A 100 -4.32 12.60 -1.05
N GLU A 101 -3.59 12.45 -2.16
CA GLU A 101 -3.45 13.49 -3.19
C GLU A 101 -4.26 13.19 -4.46
N VAL A 102 -5.06 12.13 -4.43
CA VAL A 102 -5.92 11.70 -5.54
C VAL A 102 -7.30 11.34 -5.04
N ALA A 103 -8.26 11.29 -5.95
CA ALA A 103 -9.65 10.99 -5.65
C ALA A 103 -10.14 9.77 -6.43
N VAL A 104 -11.22 9.15 -5.95
CA VAL A 104 -11.85 8.00 -6.63
C VAL A 104 -12.15 8.34 -8.08
N GLY A 105 -11.76 7.43 -8.97
CA GLY A 105 -11.92 7.59 -10.40
C GLY A 105 -10.72 8.19 -11.12
N ASP A 106 -9.77 8.78 -10.38
CA ASP A 106 -8.55 9.31 -11.01
C ASP A 106 -7.74 8.18 -11.63
N VAL A 107 -7.25 8.42 -12.84
CA VAL A 107 -6.30 7.54 -13.50
C VAL A 107 -4.90 7.97 -13.11
N VAL A 108 -4.12 7.05 -12.56
CA VAL A 108 -2.75 7.31 -12.12
C VAL A 108 -1.76 6.51 -12.94
N ARG A 109 -0.58 7.08 -13.13
CA ARG A 109 0.52 6.44 -13.85
C ARG A 109 1.56 5.94 -12.86
N GLN A 110 2.27 4.88 -13.24
CA GLN A 110 3.41 4.38 -12.48
C GLN A 110 4.39 5.52 -12.18
N GLY A 111 4.78 5.67 -10.91
CA GLY A 111 5.68 6.75 -10.47
C GLY A 111 4.99 8.07 -10.13
N GLN A 112 3.69 8.19 -10.35
CA GLN A 112 2.95 9.41 -10.02
C GLN A 112 2.78 9.53 -8.49
N PHE A 113 2.99 10.75 -7.98
CA PHE A 113 2.74 11.08 -6.57
C PHE A 113 1.24 10.94 -6.24
N ILE A 114 0.92 10.12 -5.23
CA ILE A 114 -0.48 9.82 -4.90
C ILE A 114 -0.85 10.05 -3.44
N GLY A 115 0.13 10.22 -2.56
CA GLY A 115 -0.15 10.45 -1.14
C GLY A 115 1.13 10.63 -0.33
N ARG A 116 0.93 10.83 0.99
CA ARG A 116 2.04 10.99 1.93
C ARG A 116 1.93 9.98 3.05
N ILE A 117 3.07 9.45 3.46
CA ILE A 117 3.18 8.48 4.54
C ILE A 117 2.83 9.14 5.87
N GLY A 118 2.17 8.40 6.74
CA GLY A 118 1.79 8.87 8.06
C GLY A 118 1.74 7.74 9.08
N ALA A 119 0.98 7.99 10.14
CA ALA A 119 0.79 7.06 11.23
C ALA A 119 -0.68 7.04 11.70
N THR A 120 -1.61 7.33 10.78
CA THR A 120 -3.05 7.30 11.10
C THR A 120 -3.54 5.86 11.26
N GLY A 121 -4.59 5.67 12.03
CA GLY A 121 -5.09 4.33 12.34
C GLY A 121 -4.22 3.65 13.39
N ARG A 122 -4.19 2.30 13.36
CA ARG A 122 -3.40 1.50 14.30
C ARG A 122 -1.97 1.34 13.77
N ALA A 123 -1.14 2.36 14.00
CA ALA A 123 0.27 2.35 13.63
C ALA A 123 1.13 2.76 14.83
N THR A 124 2.29 2.11 15.00
CA THR A 124 3.22 2.41 16.10
C THR A 124 4.19 3.54 15.76
N GLY A 125 4.23 3.96 14.51
CA GLY A 125 5.06 5.05 14.03
C GLY A 125 4.87 5.24 12.53
N PRO A 126 5.49 6.29 11.93
CA PRO A 126 5.32 6.55 10.51
C PRO A 126 5.89 5.44 9.66
N HIS A 127 5.05 4.85 8.82
CA HIS A 127 5.44 3.86 7.82
C HIS A 127 4.35 3.75 6.77
N LEU A 128 4.72 3.28 5.59
CA LEU A 128 3.76 2.93 4.56
C LEU A 128 3.49 1.43 4.64
N HIS A 129 2.23 1.07 4.85
CA HIS A 129 1.79 -0.32 4.71
C HIS A 129 1.23 -0.48 3.31
N TRP A 130 1.90 -1.26 2.46
CA TRP A 130 1.48 -1.56 1.11
C TRP A 130 1.06 -3.03 1.03
N SER A 131 -0.20 -3.27 0.71
CA SER A 131 -0.70 -4.62 0.47
C SER A 131 -1.12 -4.78 -0.98
N LEU A 132 -0.85 -5.97 -1.52
CA LEU A 132 -1.19 -6.33 -2.89
C LEU A 132 -2.14 -7.52 -2.84
N LYS A 133 -3.23 -7.44 -3.61
CA LYS A 133 -4.23 -8.49 -3.64
C LYS A 133 -4.66 -8.75 -5.09
N TRP A 134 -4.72 -10.03 -5.46
CA TRP A 134 -5.31 -10.45 -6.72
C TRP A 134 -6.57 -11.25 -6.42
N ARG A 135 -7.75 -10.65 -6.75
CA ARG A 135 -9.05 -11.19 -6.40
C ARG A 135 -9.11 -11.47 -4.89
N ASP A 136 -9.24 -12.72 -4.45
CA ASP A 136 -9.26 -13.08 -3.04
C ASP A 136 -7.88 -13.47 -2.47
N ALA A 137 -6.85 -13.52 -3.31
CA ALA A 137 -5.51 -13.94 -2.91
C ALA A 137 -4.66 -12.75 -2.47
N ARG A 138 -4.13 -12.80 -1.26
CA ARG A 138 -3.14 -11.83 -0.78
C ARG A 138 -1.77 -12.22 -1.29
N LEU A 139 -1.05 -11.24 -1.81
CA LEU A 139 0.24 -11.44 -2.47
C LEU A 139 1.35 -10.75 -1.70
N ASP A 140 2.54 -11.35 -1.76
CA ASP A 140 3.75 -10.70 -1.27
C ASP A 140 4.23 -9.68 -2.30
N ALA A 141 4.07 -8.40 -2.00
CA ALA A 141 4.43 -7.32 -2.91
C ALA A 141 5.92 -7.31 -3.27
N GLU A 142 6.80 -7.80 -2.39
CA GLU A 142 8.24 -7.88 -2.67
C GLU A 142 8.57 -8.73 -3.90
N LEU A 143 7.68 -9.67 -4.26
CA LEU A 143 7.87 -10.52 -5.45
C LEU A 143 7.62 -9.78 -6.77
N PHE A 144 7.02 -8.59 -6.71
CA PHE A 144 6.62 -7.81 -7.88
C PHE A 144 7.51 -6.61 -8.15
N VAL A 145 8.50 -6.37 -7.29
CA VAL A 145 9.41 -5.22 -7.35
C VAL A 145 10.85 -5.69 -7.33
N PRO A 146 11.81 -4.85 -7.81
CA PRO A 146 13.23 -5.17 -7.64
C PRO A 146 13.63 -5.11 -6.16
N PRO A 147 14.82 -5.61 -5.79
CA PRO A 147 15.32 -5.43 -4.43
C PRO A 147 15.26 -3.97 -4.00
N MET A 148 14.92 -3.73 -2.73
CA MET A 148 14.84 -2.35 -2.20
C MET A 148 16.21 -1.68 -2.35
N PRO A 149 16.27 -0.52 -3.02
CA PRO A 149 17.53 0.22 -3.10
C PRO A 149 18.02 0.61 -1.71
N MET A 150 19.32 0.60 -1.51
CA MET A 150 19.90 1.13 -0.28
C MET A 150 19.60 2.62 -0.20
N ALA A 151 19.07 3.06 0.95
CA ALA A 151 18.84 4.48 1.15
C ALA A 151 20.15 5.23 1.03
N VAL A 152 20.15 6.29 0.19
CA VAL A 152 21.32 7.17 0.10
C VAL A 152 21.45 7.87 1.46
N ARG A 153 22.54 7.63 2.15
CA ARG A 153 22.83 8.35 3.39
C ARG A 153 23.33 9.74 3.05
N PRO A 154 22.75 10.77 3.72
CA PRO A 154 23.28 12.13 3.56
C PRO A 154 24.71 12.26 4.06
#